data_e7bfb6c57631864104bcf80d944e2437
#
_entry.id   e7bfb6c57631864104bcf80d944e2437
#
_cell.length_a   1.000
_cell.length_b   1.000
_cell.length_c   1.000
_cell.angle_alpha   90.00
_cell.angle_beta   90.00
_cell.angle_gamma   90.00
#
_symmetry.space_group_name_H-M   'P 1'
#
loop_
_entity.id
_entity.type
_entity.pdbx_description
1 polymer ?
#
loop_
_entity_poly.entity_id
_entity_poly.type
_entity_poly.pdbx_seq_one_letter_code
_entity_poly.pdbx_strand_id
1 'polypeptide(L)'
;LARKVPANYVSDEDMSILNVPQAVLSNQYVQMASRNVERSGELAKAWGTDKGIFFDIARNVTLYRGIKNFTPLTDEQKATVAAMPAAYREMLTAANDELLAQLEANKKKTGYTINQVDTNVSNEDLFTSIISKFKGKVLLVDFWATWCGPCRMANKTMAPMKEELKDKDILYLYITGETSPLKTWENMIPDIHGEHFRLTDAQWKYLSDAFKIEGVPTYLIVDREGNTTFRQTGFPGVEKMKEELLKVTK
;
A
#
# COMPACT_ATOMS: atom_id res chain seq x y z
N LEU A 1 -10.25 -19.02 13.58
CA LEU A 1 -9.96 -18.91 12.15
C LEU A 1 -8.72 -18.04 11.98
N ALA A 2 -7.52 -18.68 11.90
CA ALA A 2 -6.27 -17.99 11.65
C ALA A 2 -6.30 -17.45 10.21
N ARG A 3 -6.44 -16.13 10.02
CA ARG A 3 -6.19 -15.49 8.74
C ARG A 3 -4.75 -15.82 8.33
N LYS A 4 -4.59 -16.55 7.23
CA LYS A 4 -3.29 -16.70 6.58
C LYS A 4 -2.82 -15.33 6.14
N VAL A 5 -1.92 -14.74 6.90
CA VAL A 5 -1.23 -13.51 6.47
C VAL A 5 -0.22 -13.95 5.42
N PRO A 6 -0.19 -13.34 4.22
CA PRO A 6 0.80 -13.68 3.20
C PRO A 6 2.22 -13.49 3.76
N ALA A 7 3.10 -14.43 3.47
CA ALA A 7 4.46 -14.50 4.03
C ALA A 7 5.41 -13.36 3.59
N ASN A 8 4.99 -12.44 2.71
CA ASN A 8 5.90 -11.59 1.94
C ASN A 8 5.69 -10.09 2.19
N TYR A 9 5.79 -9.63 3.45
CA TYR A 9 5.74 -8.19 3.74
C TYR A 9 7.11 -7.52 3.91
N VAL A 10 8.18 -8.31 3.98
CA VAL A 10 9.56 -7.82 3.91
C VAL A 10 10.26 -8.71 2.91
N SER A 11 10.91 -8.15 1.88
CA SER A 11 11.67 -8.94 0.92
C SER A 11 12.87 -9.60 1.60
N ASP A 12 13.35 -10.71 1.06
CA ASP A 12 14.58 -11.35 1.55
C ASP A 12 15.77 -10.37 1.51
N GLU A 13 15.72 -9.40 0.62
CA GLU A 13 16.71 -8.34 0.47
C GLU A 13 16.63 -7.33 1.64
N ASP A 14 15.44 -6.92 2.05
CA ASP A 14 15.23 -6.06 3.24
C ASP A 14 15.65 -6.77 4.54
N MET A 15 15.55 -8.09 4.59
CA MET A 15 15.93 -8.89 5.75
C MET A 15 17.43 -9.13 5.82
N SER A 16 18.15 -9.15 4.70
CA SER A 16 19.61 -9.26 4.66
C SER A 16 20.30 -8.03 5.23
N ILE A 17 19.68 -6.84 5.10
CA ILE A 17 20.16 -5.58 5.65
C ILE A 17 20.19 -5.61 7.19
N LEU A 18 19.30 -6.36 7.81
CA LEU A 18 19.21 -6.46 9.27
C LEU A 18 20.33 -7.29 9.90
N ASN A 19 21.16 -7.95 9.11
CA ASN A 19 22.26 -8.81 9.56
C ASN A 19 21.85 -9.81 10.64
N VAL A 20 20.59 -10.24 10.60
CA VAL A 20 19.98 -11.18 11.55
C VAL A 20 19.96 -12.57 10.93
N PRO A 21 20.43 -13.61 11.62
CA PRO A 21 20.37 -14.96 11.08
C PRO A 21 18.96 -15.34 10.63
N GLN A 22 18.83 -15.89 9.42
CA GLN A 22 17.55 -16.30 8.83
C GLN A 22 16.73 -17.21 9.77
N ALA A 23 17.41 -18.07 10.55
CA ALA A 23 16.80 -18.92 11.56
C ALA A 23 16.07 -18.12 12.66
N VAL A 24 16.55 -16.93 13.02
CA VAL A 24 15.90 -16.06 14.00
C VAL A 24 14.70 -15.36 13.37
N LEU A 25 14.82 -14.98 12.12
CA LEU A 25 13.75 -14.28 11.37
C LEU A 25 12.61 -15.21 10.98
N SER A 26 12.90 -16.48 10.73
CA SER A 26 11.89 -17.52 10.47
C SER A 26 11.20 -17.99 11.75
N ASN A 27 11.72 -17.64 12.92
CA ASN A 27 11.09 -17.97 14.18
C ASN A 27 9.71 -17.29 14.28
N GLN A 28 8.65 -18.10 14.37
CA GLN A 28 7.27 -17.62 14.40
C GLN A 28 7.00 -16.61 15.52
N TYR A 29 7.71 -16.68 16.64
CA TYR A 29 7.55 -15.74 17.76
C TYR A 29 8.12 -14.35 17.45
N VAL A 30 9.28 -14.28 16.77
CA VAL A 30 9.83 -13.01 16.27
C VAL A 30 8.90 -12.40 15.25
N GLN A 31 8.39 -13.20 14.33
CA GLN A 31 7.40 -12.77 13.35
C GLN A 31 6.10 -12.29 14.01
N MET A 32 5.61 -12.98 15.03
CA MET A 32 4.43 -12.59 15.80
C MET A 32 4.67 -11.28 16.59
N ALA A 33 5.79 -11.17 17.29
CA ALA A 33 6.13 -9.98 18.06
C ALA A 33 6.30 -8.75 17.15
N SER A 34 6.95 -8.91 16.00
CA SER A 34 7.14 -7.82 15.03
C SER A 34 5.87 -7.41 14.30
N ARG A 35 4.85 -8.26 14.24
CA ARG A 35 3.57 -7.97 13.56
C ARG A 35 2.54 -7.28 14.45
N ASN A 36 2.71 -7.39 15.76
CA ASN A 36 1.72 -6.87 16.70
C ASN A 36 2.40 -6.38 17.99
N VAL A 37 2.44 -5.07 18.16
CA VAL A 37 3.02 -4.40 19.34
C VAL A 37 2.34 -4.87 20.63
N GLU A 38 1.01 -5.12 20.60
CA GLU A 38 0.28 -5.65 21.76
C GLU A 38 0.79 -7.05 22.16
N ARG A 39 1.09 -7.92 21.19
CA ARG A 39 1.62 -9.26 21.47
C ARG A 39 3.05 -9.24 21.99
N SER A 40 3.90 -8.31 21.57
CA SER A 40 5.22 -8.14 22.19
C SER A 40 5.08 -7.71 23.67
N GLY A 41 4.07 -6.90 24.00
CA GLY A 41 3.72 -6.54 25.37
C GLY A 41 3.21 -7.73 26.19
N GLU A 42 2.41 -8.63 25.61
CA GLU A 42 1.96 -9.88 26.24
C GLU A 42 3.12 -10.83 26.50
N LEU A 43 4.05 -10.98 25.54
CA LEU A 43 5.26 -11.78 25.71
C LEU A 43 6.18 -11.18 26.79
N ALA A 44 6.33 -9.86 26.84
CA ALA A 44 7.08 -9.18 27.86
C ALA A 44 6.51 -9.44 29.27
N LYS A 45 5.18 -9.40 29.41
CA LYS A 45 4.49 -9.77 30.66
C LYS A 45 4.73 -11.25 31.01
N ALA A 46 4.58 -12.16 30.06
CA ALA A 46 4.73 -13.59 30.28
C ALA A 46 6.18 -13.97 30.67
N TRP A 47 7.17 -13.26 30.15
CA TRP A 47 8.59 -13.52 30.42
C TRP A 47 9.17 -12.64 31.53
N GLY A 48 8.41 -11.67 32.05
CA GLY A 48 8.84 -10.73 33.09
C GLY A 48 9.93 -9.75 32.61
N THR A 49 10.15 -9.61 31.32
CA THR A 49 11.13 -8.70 30.72
C THR A 49 10.74 -8.31 29.32
N ASP A 50 11.07 -7.08 28.93
CA ASP A 50 10.97 -6.53 27.58
C ASP A 50 12.36 -6.26 26.97
N LYS A 51 13.42 -6.74 27.62
CA LYS A 51 14.82 -6.52 27.24
C LYS A 51 15.44 -7.79 26.63
N GLY A 52 16.48 -7.56 25.84
CA GLY A 52 17.25 -8.59 25.18
C GLY A 52 17.07 -8.65 23.68
N ILE A 53 17.94 -9.40 23.01
CA ILE A 53 18.08 -9.42 21.57
C ILE A 53 16.77 -9.73 20.83
N PHE A 54 15.91 -10.57 21.39
CA PHE A 54 14.60 -10.88 20.82
C PHE A 54 13.72 -9.65 20.69
N PHE A 55 13.60 -8.85 21.76
CA PHE A 55 12.78 -7.66 21.77
C PHE A 55 13.40 -6.53 20.92
N ASP A 56 14.73 -6.46 20.90
CA ASP A 56 15.43 -5.50 20.05
C ASP A 56 15.20 -5.80 18.57
N ILE A 57 15.27 -7.06 18.16
CA ILE A 57 14.94 -7.47 16.78
C ILE A 57 13.48 -7.19 16.47
N ALA A 58 12.55 -7.57 17.36
CA ALA A 58 11.12 -7.35 17.14
C ALA A 58 10.77 -5.85 16.98
N ARG A 59 11.34 -4.99 17.84
CA ARG A 59 11.19 -3.53 17.75
C ARG A 59 11.78 -3.01 16.45
N ASN A 60 13.00 -3.42 16.11
CA ASN A 60 13.67 -2.98 14.89
C ASN A 60 12.85 -3.33 13.64
N VAL A 61 12.42 -4.58 13.49
CA VAL A 61 11.59 -5.02 12.36
C VAL A 61 10.27 -4.23 12.30
N THR A 62 9.65 -3.97 13.44
CA THR A 62 8.39 -3.21 13.49
C THR A 62 8.58 -1.76 13.04
N LEU A 63 9.62 -1.09 13.56
CA LEU A 63 9.92 0.30 13.22
C LEU A 63 10.34 0.44 11.76
N TYR A 64 11.24 -0.43 11.29
CA TYR A 64 11.69 -0.44 9.90
C TYR A 64 10.54 -0.66 8.93
N ARG A 65 9.64 -1.59 9.24
CA ARG A 65 8.44 -1.83 8.44
C ARG A 65 7.52 -0.61 8.39
N GLY A 66 7.36 0.10 9.52
CA GLY A 66 6.63 1.37 9.57
C GLY A 66 7.24 2.40 8.61
N ILE A 67 8.56 2.58 8.65
CA ILE A 67 9.29 3.48 7.76
C ILE A 67 9.07 3.08 6.29
N LYS A 68 9.25 1.81 5.95
CA LYS A 68 9.04 1.30 4.58
C LYS A 68 7.57 1.39 4.11
N ASN A 69 6.64 1.53 5.04
CA ASN A 69 5.23 1.81 4.76
C ASN A 69 4.89 3.31 4.89
N PHE A 70 5.84 4.19 4.63
CA PHE A 70 5.67 5.65 4.62
C PHE A 70 5.18 6.24 5.95
N THR A 71 5.55 5.61 7.06
CA THR A 71 5.23 6.09 8.41
C THR A 71 6.53 6.51 9.12
N PRO A 72 6.83 7.82 9.21
CA PRO A 72 8.00 8.31 9.92
C PRO A 72 7.96 7.95 11.40
N LEU A 73 9.13 7.83 12.02
CA LEU A 73 9.25 7.62 13.46
C LEU A 73 8.65 8.80 14.23
N THR A 74 7.83 8.50 15.24
CA THR A 74 7.39 9.46 16.24
C THR A 74 8.56 9.86 17.14
N ASP A 75 8.40 10.94 17.91
CA ASP A 75 9.47 11.38 18.85
C ASP A 75 9.71 10.34 19.96
N GLU A 76 8.67 9.65 20.41
CA GLU A 76 8.78 8.52 21.34
C GLU A 76 9.58 7.36 20.71
N GLN A 77 9.28 7.03 19.45
CA GLN A 77 10.01 5.99 18.72
C GLN A 77 11.47 6.39 18.44
N LYS A 78 11.75 7.66 18.14
CA LYS A 78 13.13 8.16 18.03
C LYS A 78 13.91 8.02 19.34
N ALA A 79 13.28 8.32 20.49
CA ALA A 79 13.87 8.10 21.80
C ALA A 79 14.18 6.62 22.05
N THR A 80 13.26 5.73 21.66
CA THR A 80 13.45 4.28 21.71
C THR A 80 14.64 3.85 20.83
N VAL A 81 14.71 4.34 19.58
CA VAL A 81 15.81 4.06 18.65
C VAL A 81 17.14 4.54 19.20
N ALA A 82 17.20 5.71 19.84
CA ALA A 82 18.42 6.25 20.43
C ALA A 82 19.02 5.33 21.52
N ALA A 83 18.19 4.57 22.22
CA ALA A 83 18.60 3.61 23.24
C ALA A 83 18.98 2.21 22.69
N MET A 84 18.78 1.96 21.39
CA MET A 84 19.09 0.68 20.75
C MET A 84 20.59 0.49 20.50
N PRO A 85 21.06 -0.76 20.31
CA PRO A 85 22.41 -1.04 19.83
C PRO A 85 22.75 -0.23 18.57
N ALA A 86 24.03 0.18 18.42
CA ALA A 86 24.49 1.12 17.40
C ALA A 86 24.04 0.75 15.98
N ALA A 87 24.18 -0.53 15.59
CA ALA A 87 23.82 -0.99 14.26
C ALA A 87 22.32 -0.75 13.93
N TYR A 88 21.41 -1.03 14.87
CA TYR A 88 19.97 -0.80 14.67
C TYR A 88 19.64 0.70 14.68
N ARG A 89 20.25 1.45 15.58
CA ARG A 89 20.07 2.90 15.69
C ARG A 89 20.46 3.59 14.39
N GLU A 90 21.65 3.32 13.88
CA GLU A 90 22.15 3.93 12.65
C GLU A 90 21.26 3.59 11.46
N MET A 91 20.89 2.34 11.29
CA MET A 91 20.04 1.88 10.19
C MET A 91 18.64 2.51 10.25
N LEU A 92 17.97 2.51 11.41
CA LEU A 92 16.63 3.07 11.54
C LEU A 92 16.64 4.60 11.38
N THR A 93 17.68 5.27 11.89
CA THR A 93 17.83 6.73 11.72
C THR A 93 18.02 7.07 10.25
N ALA A 94 18.95 6.40 9.56
CA ALA A 94 19.19 6.62 8.14
C ALA A 94 17.93 6.35 7.29
N ALA A 95 17.23 5.25 7.53
CA ALA A 95 16.00 4.93 6.83
C ALA A 95 14.89 5.96 7.07
N ASN A 96 14.77 6.45 8.31
CA ASN A 96 13.79 7.49 8.64
C ASN A 96 14.13 8.84 7.99
N ASP A 97 15.39 9.21 7.97
CA ASP A 97 15.85 10.47 7.34
C ASP A 97 15.65 10.42 5.82
N GLU A 98 15.92 9.28 5.18
CA GLU A 98 15.60 9.04 3.78
C GLU A 98 14.11 9.20 3.50
N LEU A 99 13.25 8.59 4.34
CA LEU A 99 11.80 8.74 4.24
C LEU A 99 11.37 10.21 4.38
N LEU A 100 11.89 10.92 5.38
CA LEU A 100 11.56 12.33 5.57
C LEU A 100 11.96 13.18 4.36
N ALA A 101 13.15 12.95 3.80
CA ALA A 101 13.60 13.62 2.57
C ALA A 101 12.67 13.30 1.38
N GLN A 102 12.25 12.04 1.24
CA GLN A 102 11.28 11.64 0.22
C GLN A 102 9.93 12.33 0.41
N LEU A 103 9.41 12.42 1.64
CA LEU A 103 8.15 13.09 1.93
C LEU A 103 8.20 14.60 1.62
N GLU A 104 9.34 15.26 1.90
CA GLU A 104 9.54 16.66 1.50
C GLU A 104 9.59 16.81 -0.03
N ALA A 105 10.27 15.92 -0.73
CA ALA A 105 10.28 15.90 -2.19
C ALA A 105 8.86 15.66 -2.77
N ASN A 106 8.08 14.78 -2.12
CA ASN A 106 6.72 14.46 -2.54
C ASN A 106 5.76 15.66 -2.51
N LYS A 107 5.99 16.64 -1.62
CA LYS A 107 5.18 17.87 -1.56
C LYS A 107 5.21 18.69 -2.86
N LYS A 108 6.23 18.51 -3.68
CA LYS A 108 6.42 19.21 -4.96
C LYS A 108 5.94 18.40 -6.16
N LYS A 109 5.54 17.15 -5.95
CA LYS A 109 5.08 16.28 -7.04
C LYS A 109 3.69 16.68 -7.51
N THR A 110 3.48 16.51 -8.80
CA THR A 110 2.21 16.71 -9.50
C THR A 110 1.84 15.42 -10.24
N GLY A 111 0.70 15.42 -10.90
CA GLY A 111 0.24 14.27 -11.69
C GLY A 111 -0.63 13.29 -10.88
N TYR A 112 -1.00 13.65 -9.65
CA TYR A 112 -2.00 12.93 -8.87
C TYR A 112 -3.06 13.90 -8.34
N THR A 113 -4.28 13.41 -8.16
CA THR A 113 -5.41 14.16 -7.62
C THR A 113 -6.09 13.36 -6.53
N ILE A 114 -6.35 13.97 -5.38
CA ILE A 114 -7.20 13.41 -4.33
C ILE A 114 -8.64 13.85 -4.58
N ASN A 115 -9.49 12.89 -4.83
CA ASN A 115 -10.89 13.11 -5.09
C ASN A 115 -11.75 12.77 -3.87
N GLN A 116 -12.76 13.61 -3.63
CA GLN A 116 -13.79 13.32 -2.63
C GLN A 116 -14.95 12.56 -3.28
N VAL A 117 -15.46 11.60 -2.55
CA VAL A 117 -16.72 10.93 -2.87
C VAL A 117 -17.86 11.79 -2.33
N ASP A 118 -18.91 11.95 -3.11
CA ASP A 118 -20.11 12.66 -2.65
C ASP A 118 -20.76 11.82 -1.53
N THR A 119 -20.93 12.43 -0.37
CA THR A 119 -21.49 11.77 0.83
C THR A 119 -22.99 11.51 0.71
N ASN A 120 -23.67 12.16 -0.25
CA ASN A 120 -25.11 12.02 -0.48
C ASN A 120 -25.45 10.95 -1.54
N VAL A 121 -24.44 10.33 -2.14
CA VAL A 121 -24.65 9.28 -3.15
C VAL A 121 -24.95 7.96 -2.47
N SER A 122 -25.96 7.25 -2.99
CA SER A 122 -26.28 5.89 -2.53
C SER A 122 -25.11 4.92 -2.84
N ASN A 123 -25.04 3.80 -2.14
CA ASN A 123 -24.03 2.81 -2.44
C ASN A 123 -24.17 2.25 -3.87
N GLU A 124 -25.42 2.10 -4.35
CA GLU A 124 -25.76 1.63 -5.68
C GLU A 124 -25.20 2.53 -6.78
N ASP A 125 -25.22 3.83 -6.54
CA ASP A 125 -24.74 4.85 -7.50
C ASP A 125 -23.28 5.21 -7.30
N LEU A 126 -22.63 4.70 -6.26
CA LEU A 126 -21.29 5.08 -5.84
C LEU A 126 -20.25 4.96 -6.97
N PHE A 127 -20.16 3.79 -7.61
CA PHE A 127 -19.21 3.59 -8.69
C PHE A 127 -19.51 4.48 -9.88
N THR A 128 -20.78 4.58 -10.27
CA THR A 128 -21.23 5.46 -11.35
C THR A 128 -20.90 6.92 -11.04
N SER A 129 -21.06 7.37 -9.80
CA SER A 129 -20.73 8.74 -9.39
C SER A 129 -19.23 9.03 -9.49
N ILE A 130 -18.39 8.03 -9.18
CA ILE A 130 -16.93 8.14 -9.31
C ILE A 130 -16.53 8.26 -10.77
N ILE A 131 -16.96 7.33 -11.63
CA ILE A 131 -16.53 7.29 -13.04
C ILE A 131 -17.14 8.40 -13.89
N SER A 132 -18.33 8.87 -13.54
CA SER A 132 -19.01 9.96 -14.29
C SER A 132 -18.23 11.27 -14.30
N LYS A 133 -17.35 11.50 -13.33
CA LYS A 133 -16.42 12.65 -13.30
C LYS A 133 -15.44 12.64 -14.49
N PHE A 134 -15.25 11.49 -15.11
CA PHE A 134 -14.28 11.25 -16.19
C PHE A 134 -14.95 10.77 -17.47
N LYS A 135 -16.20 11.14 -17.69
CA LYS A 135 -17.00 10.74 -18.86
C LYS A 135 -16.24 11.00 -20.17
N GLY A 136 -16.29 10.03 -21.08
CA GLY A 136 -15.62 10.09 -22.38
C GLY A 136 -14.16 9.67 -22.37
N LYS A 137 -13.61 9.31 -21.21
CA LYS A 137 -12.26 8.74 -21.08
C LYS A 137 -12.32 7.24 -20.87
N VAL A 138 -11.29 6.55 -21.29
CA VAL A 138 -11.05 5.16 -20.88
C VAL A 138 -10.42 5.16 -19.48
N LEU A 139 -10.93 4.33 -18.58
CA LEU A 139 -10.45 4.28 -17.21
C LEU A 139 -9.81 2.93 -16.92
N LEU A 140 -8.59 2.93 -16.39
CA LEU A 140 -8.04 1.80 -15.67
C LEU A 140 -8.27 2.03 -14.18
N VAL A 141 -9.19 1.26 -13.60
CA VAL A 141 -9.50 1.32 -12.17
C VAL A 141 -8.72 0.24 -11.44
N ASP A 142 -7.91 0.65 -10.46
CA ASP A 142 -7.10 -0.22 -9.60
C ASP A 142 -7.66 -0.17 -8.16
N PHE A 143 -8.25 -1.27 -7.72
CA PHE A 143 -8.61 -1.47 -6.32
C PHE A 143 -7.37 -1.97 -5.59
N TRP A 144 -6.85 -1.17 -4.69
CA TRP A 144 -5.57 -1.40 -4.04
C TRP A 144 -5.56 -1.06 -2.55
N ALA A 145 -4.45 -1.30 -1.87
CA ALA A 145 -4.24 -0.85 -0.50
C ALA A 145 -2.77 -0.50 -0.25
N THR A 146 -2.51 0.39 0.71
CA THR A 146 -1.14 0.82 1.06
C THR A 146 -0.28 -0.32 1.56
N TRP A 147 -0.88 -1.30 2.24
CA TRP A 147 -0.22 -2.50 2.75
C TRP A 147 -0.03 -3.61 1.70
N CYS A 148 -0.60 -3.45 0.50
CA CYS A 148 -0.55 -4.45 -0.57
C CYS A 148 0.78 -4.36 -1.33
N GLY A 149 1.74 -5.22 -1.00
CA GLY A 149 3.03 -5.31 -1.69
C GLY A 149 2.90 -5.54 -3.21
N PRO A 150 2.13 -6.55 -3.66
CA PRO A 150 1.88 -6.79 -5.08
C PRO A 150 1.28 -5.58 -5.81
N CYS A 151 0.40 -4.80 -5.18
CA CYS A 151 -0.17 -3.58 -5.78
C CYS A 151 0.92 -2.54 -6.05
N ARG A 152 1.79 -2.29 -5.07
CA ARG A 152 2.89 -1.34 -5.18
C ARG A 152 3.89 -1.75 -6.26
N MET A 153 4.18 -3.06 -6.36
CA MET A 153 5.04 -3.60 -7.41
C MET A 153 4.40 -3.42 -8.80
N ALA A 154 3.12 -3.77 -8.94
CA ALA A 154 2.39 -3.61 -10.20
C ALA A 154 2.39 -2.15 -10.66
N ASN A 155 2.16 -1.19 -9.76
CA ASN A 155 2.20 0.24 -10.08
C ASN A 155 3.55 0.69 -10.64
N LYS A 156 4.66 0.24 -10.02
CA LYS A 156 6.01 0.52 -10.54
C LYS A 156 6.23 -0.11 -11.90
N THR A 157 5.80 -1.36 -12.06
CA THR A 157 5.98 -2.12 -13.33
C THR A 157 5.16 -1.53 -14.47
N MET A 158 4.00 -0.95 -14.19
CA MET A 158 3.14 -0.28 -15.19
C MET A 158 3.61 1.13 -15.58
N ALA A 159 4.53 1.75 -14.87
CA ALA A 159 4.92 3.13 -15.12
C ALA A 159 5.42 3.39 -16.57
N PRO A 160 6.26 2.53 -17.19
CA PRO A 160 6.65 2.71 -18.60
C PRO A 160 5.47 2.61 -19.56
N MET A 161 4.53 1.68 -19.33
CA MET A 161 3.31 1.55 -20.15
C MET A 161 2.44 2.81 -20.05
N LYS A 162 2.30 3.39 -18.87
CA LYS A 162 1.54 4.63 -18.67
C LYS A 162 2.14 5.79 -19.46
N GLU A 163 3.47 5.91 -19.46
CA GLU A 163 4.15 6.94 -20.27
C GLU A 163 3.98 6.69 -21.77
N GLU A 164 4.06 5.43 -22.21
CA GLU A 164 3.82 5.06 -23.61
C GLU A 164 2.39 5.39 -24.06
N LEU A 165 1.41 5.22 -23.16
CA LEU A 165 -0.02 5.41 -23.45
C LEU A 165 -0.53 6.82 -23.09
N LYS A 166 0.32 7.76 -22.72
CA LYS A 166 -0.07 9.11 -22.26
C LYS A 166 -0.94 9.90 -23.24
N ASP A 167 -0.78 9.65 -24.54
CA ASP A 167 -1.53 10.34 -25.61
C ASP A 167 -2.86 9.62 -25.96
N LYS A 168 -3.27 8.60 -25.17
CA LYS A 168 -4.42 7.72 -25.47
C LYS A 168 -5.67 8.02 -24.65
N ASP A 169 -5.90 9.18 -24.16
CA ASP A 169 -7.13 9.50 -23.41
C ASP A 169 -7.48 8.47 -22.30
N ILE A 170 -6.46 7.87 -21.68
CA ILE A 170 -6.61 6.91 -20.59
C ILE A 170 -6.38 7.64 -19.27
N LEU A 171 -7.28 7.46 -18.31
CA LEU A 171 -7.08 7.87 -16.92
C LEU A 171 -6.91 6.66 -16.00
N TYR A 172 -6.06 6.84 -15.00
CA TYR A 172 -5.76 5.82 -14.00
C TYR A 172 -6.43 6.19 -12.69
N LEU A 173 -7.43 5.39 -12.28
CA LEU A 173 -8.17 5.57 -11.04
C LEU A 173 -7.69 4.57 -9.99
N TYR A 174 -7.40 5.07 -8.81
CA TYR A 174 -6.95 4.27 -7.68
C TYR A 174 -7.97 4.36 -6.56
N ILE A 175 -8.61 3.24 -6.25
CA ILE A 175 -9.63 3.15 -5.21
C ILE A 175 -9.08 2.32 -4.05
N THR A 176 -9.13 2.87 -2.84
CA THR A 176 -8.74 2.19 -1.61
C THR A 176 -9.79 2.40 -0.52
N GLY A 177 -9.75 1.58 0.52
CA GLY A 177 -10.60 1.68 1.71
C GLY A 177 -9.83 2.17 2.95
N GLU A 178 -10.53 2.21 4.09
CA GLU A 178 -9.98 2.69 5.37
C GLU A 178 -8.90 1.79 5.97
N THR A 179 -8.77 0.55 5.50
CA THR A 179 -7.62 -0.33 5.81
C THR A 179 -6.28 0.25 5.34
N SER A 180 -6.31 1.23 4.42
CA SER A 180 -5.19 2.11 4.10
C SER A 180 -5.25 3.33 5.02
N PRO A 181 -4.39 3.45 6.07
CA PRO A 181 -4.43 4.60 6.98
C PRO A 181 -4.24 5.90 6.20
N LEU A 182 -5.05 6.92 6.52
CA LEU A 182 -5.12 8.17 5.75
C LEU A 182 -3.72 8.77 5.50
N LYS A 183 -2.95 8.97 6.57
CA LYS A 183 -1.62 9.60 6.46
C LYS A 183 -0.63 8.76 5.66
N THR A 184 -0.67 7.44 5.78
CA THR A 184 0.16 6.52 4.97
C THR A 184 -0.22 6.62 3.50
N TRP A 185 -1.51 6.65 3.20
CA TRP A 185 -2.03 6.79 1.85
C TRP A 185 -1.64 8.14 1.24
N GLU A 186 -1.85 9.26 1.95
CA GLU A 186 -1.45 10.60 1.50
C GLU A 186 0.06 10.71 1.23
N ASN A 187 0.88 10.04 2.03
CA ASN A 187 2.33 10.03 1.85
C ASN A 187 2.78 9.19 0.64
N MET A 188 2.00 8.19 0.24
CA MET A 188 2.34 7.23 -0.80
C MET A 188 1.88 7.65 -2.19
N ILE A 189 0.68 8.24 -2.31
CA ILE A 189 0.06 8.55 -3.61
C ILE A 189 0.80 9.56 -4.49
N PRO A 190 1.64 10.50 -3.97
CA PRO A 190 2.43 11.36 -4.84
C PRO A 190 3.35 10.62 -5.82
N ASP A 191 3.68 9.37 -5.53
CA ASP A 191 4.46 8.49 -6.41
C ASP A 191 3.59 7.70 -7.41
N ILE A 192 2.27 7.87 -7.34
CA ILE A 192 1.31 7.10 -8.14
C ILE A 192 0.45 8.07 -8.94
N HIS A 193 0.83 8.38 -10.17
CA HIS A 193 0.12 9.32 -11.02
C HIS A 193 -1.28 8.82 -11.38
N GLY A 194 -2.29 9.64 -11.16
CA GLY A 194 -3.71 9.36 -11.44
C GLY A 194 -4.67 9.96 -10.44
N GLU A 195 -5.90 9.51 -10.49
CA GLU A 195 -7.03 9.98 -9.69
C GLU A 195 -7.25 9.05 -8.50
N HIS A 196 -7.20 9.56 -7.29
CA HIS A 196 -7.23 8.77 -6.07
C HIS A 196 -8.53 8.98 -5.29
N PHE A 197 -9.12 7.87 -4.86
CA PHE A 197 -10.31 7.83 -4.02
C PHE A 197 -10.04 6.96 -2.79
N ARG A 198 -10.37 7.47 -1.61
CA ARG A 198 -10.34 6.69 -0.37
C ARG A 198 -11.76 6.60 0.18
N LEU A 199 -12.29 5.39 0.14
CA LEU A 199 -13.66 5.06 0.52
C LEU A 199 -13.76 4.75 2.01
N THR A 200 -14.95 4.96 2.60
CA THR A 200 -15.29 4.41 3.91
C THR A 200 -15.37 2.89 3.85
N ASP A 201 -15.28 2.22 4.99
CA ASP A 201 -15.40 0.76 5.06
C ASP A 201 -16.73 0.25 4.48
N ALA A 202 -17.83 0.98 4.68
CA ALA A 202 -19.14 0.63 4.12
C ALA A 202 -19.14 0.73 2.58
N GLN A 203 -18.61 1.81 2.02
CA GLN A 203 -18.48 2.01 0.58
C GLN A 203 -17.54 0.98 -0.06
N TRP A 204 -16.39 0.73 0.57
CA TRP A 204 -15.44 -0.29 0.13
C TRP A 204 -16.09 -1.67 0.11
N LYS A 205 -16.78 -2.03 1.18
CA LYS A 205 -17.50 -3.32 1.26
C LYS A 205 -18.52 -3.45 0.15
N TYR A 206 -19.34 -2.42 -0.08
CA TYR A 206 -20.33 -2.44 -1.14
C TYR A 206 -19.71 -2.68 -2.53
N LEU A 207 -18.69 -1.90 -2.90
CA LEU A 207 -18.01 -2.08 -4.19
C LEU A 207 -17.29 -3.44 -4.27
N SER A 208 -16.74 -3.92 -3.17
CA SER A 208 -16.10 -5.24 -3.13
C SER A 208 -17.09 -6.36 -3.42
N ASP A 209 -18.29 -6.28 -2.85
CA ASP A 209 -19.36 -7.25 -3.10
C ASP A 209 -19.89 -7.12 -4.55
N ALA A 210 -20.16 -5.89 -5.02
CA ALA A 210 -20.70 -5.61 -6.35
C ALA A 210 -19.77 -6.07 -7.48
N PHE A 211 -18.45 -5.80 -7.33
CA PHE A 211 -17.45 -6.20 -8.32
C PHE A 211 -16.74 -7.51 -7.99
N LYS A 212 -17.19 -8.25 -6.96
CA LYS A 212 -16.62 -9.53 -6.51
C LYS A 212 -15.09 -9.40 -6.28
N ILE A 213 -14.66 -8.36 -5.54
CA ILE A 213 -13.26 -8.11 -5.22
C ILE A 213 -12.86 -9.04 -4.07
N GLU A 214 -12.27 -10.18 -4.42
CA GLU A 214 -11.80 -11.19 -3.46
C GLU A 214 -10.43 -10.85 -2.87
N GLY A 215 -9.73 -9.89 -3.46
CA GLY A 215 -8.41 -9.45 -3.03
C GLY A 215 -7.89 -8.28 -3.84
N VAL A 216 -6.77 -7.71 -3.41
CA VAL A 216 -6.09 -6.60 -4.09
C VAL A 216 -4.70 -7.03 -4.56
N PRO A 217 -4.25 -6.55 -5.74
CA PRO A 217 -4.94 -5.65 -6.64
C PRO A 217 -6.09 -6.33 -7.39
N THR A 218 -7.16 -5.58 -7.68
CA THR A 218 -8.18 -5.96 -8.65
C THR A 218 -8.36 -4.80 -9.63
N TYR A 219 -8.34 -5.12 -10.91
CA TYR A 219 -8.42 -4.13 -11.99
C TYR A 219 -9.74 -4.22 -12.72
N LEU A 220 -10.30 -3.05 -13.06
CA LEU A 220 -11.36 -2.91 -14.05
C LEU A 220 -10.88 -2.00 -15.18
N ILE A 221 -11.34 -2.26 -16.40
CA ILE A 221 -11.26 -1.29 -17.50
C ILE A 221 -12.68 -0.84 -17.81
N VAL A 222 -12.87 0.47 -17.86
CA VAL A 222 -14.14 1.10 -18.18
C VAL A 222 -13.98 1.86 -19.48
N ASP A 223 -14.88 1.63 -20.43
CA ASP A 223 -14.89 2.30 -21.73
C ASP A 223 -15.39 3.77 -21.62
N ARG A 224 -15.42 4.47 -22.75
CA ARG A 224 -15.84 5.89 -22.82
C ARG A 224 -17.31 6.09 -22.48
N GLU A 225 -18.13 5.06 -22.63
CA GLU A 225 -19.56 5.01 -22.33
C GLU A 225 -19.83 4.68 -20.87
N GLY A 226 -18.83 4.26 -20.12
CA GLY A 226 -18.94 3.91 -18.70
C GLY A 226 -19.20 2.43 -18.45
N ASN A 227 -19.06 1.56 -19.46
CA ASN A 227 -19.23 0.12 -19.28
C ASN A 227 -17.94 -0.54 -18.84
N THR A 228 -18.03 -1.45 -17.88
CA THR A 228 -16.89 -2.29 -17.49
C THR A 228 -16.67 -3.39 -18.53
N THR A 229 -15.56 -3.29 -19.25
CA THR A 229 -15.20 -4.19 -20.36
C THR A 229 -14.21 -5.28 -19.97
N PHE A 230 -13.49 -5.08 -18.86
CA PHE A 230 -12.50 -6.02 -18.36
C PHE A 230 -12.49 -6.01 -16.82
N ARG A 231 -12.28 -7.17 -16.23
CA ARG A 231 -12.06 -7.36 -14.79
C ARG A 231 -11.01 -8.44 -14.55
N GLN A 232 -10.04 -8.16 -13.68
CA GLN A 232 -8.99 -9.10 -13.31
C GLN A 232 -8.56 -8.93 -11.86
N THR A 233 -8.61 -10.00 -11.07
CA THR A 233 -7.97 -10.07 -9.74
C THR A 233 -6.53 -10.54 -9.91
N GLY A 234 -5.61 -9.86 -9.22
CA GLY A 234 -4.16 -10.00 -9.43
C GLY A 234 -3.67 -9.21 -10.64
N PHE A 235 -2.37 -8.91 -10.66
CA PHE A 235 -1.75 -8.21 -11.79
C PHE A 235 -1.50 -9.18 -12.95
N PRO A 236 -2.12 -8.97 -14.12
CA PRO A 236 -2.01 -9.89 -15.24
C PRO A 236 -0.72 -9.72 -16.07
N GLY A 237 0.14 -8.77 -15.68
CA GLY A 237 1.31 -8.36 -16.45
C GLY A 237 1.03 -7.17 -17.37
N VAL A 238 2.10 -6.45 -17.73
CA VAL A 238 2.03 -5.20 -18.51
C VAL A 238 1.43 -5.42 -19.90
N GLU A 239 1.88 -6.44 -20.60
CA GLU A 239 1.43 -6.72 -21.98
C GLU A 239 -0.07 -6.97 -22.03
N LYS A 240 -0.59 -7.80 -21.10
CA LYS A 240 -2.02 -8.09 -21.05
C LYS A 240 -2.83 -6.84 -20.71
N MET A 241 -2.37 -6.05 -19.74
CA MET A 241 -3.03 -4.81 -19.36
C MET A 241 -3.08 -3.82 -20.53
N LYS A 242 -1.96 -3.66 -21.25
CA LYS A 242 -1.85 -2.81 -22.42
C LYS A 242 -2.78 -3.28 -23.56
N GLU A 243 -2.80 -4.59 -23.85
CA GLU A 243 -3.70 -5.18 -24.85
C GLU A 243 -5.16 -4.82 -24.56
N GLU A 244 -5.62 -5.03 -23.31
CA GLU A 244 -7.01 -4.78 -22.94
C GLU A 244 -7.37 -3.28 -23.00
N LEU A 245 -6.47 -2.40 -22.55
CA LEU A 245 -6.66 -0.95 -22.67
C LEU A 245 -6.78 -0.51 -24.14
N LEU A 246 -5.93 -1.02 -25.03
CA LEU A 246 -5.94 -0.65 -26.44
C LEU A 246 -7.17 -1.15 -27.20
N LYS A 247 -7.90 -2.15 -26.71
CA LYS A 247 -9.17 -2.60 -27.32
C LYS A 247 -10.26 -1.54 -27.23
N VAL A 248 -10.25 -0.74 -26.15
CA VAL A 248 -11.31 0.25 -25.85
C VAL A 248 -10.88 1.69 -26.11
N THR A 249 -9.65 1.92 -26.57
CA THR A 249 -9.14 3.26 -26.93
C THR A 249 -9.25 3.59 -28.42
N LYS A 250 -9.84 2.68 -29.21
CA LYS A 250 -10.02 2.85 -30.66
C LYS A 250 -11.15 3.82 -30.99
#